data_98f652261aa87e6e69daf8b38d73fd11
#
_entry.id   98f652261aa87e6e69daf8b38d73fd11
#
_cell.length_a   1.000
_cell.length_b   1.000
_cell.length_c   1.000
_cell.angle_alpha   90.00
_cell.angle_beta   90.00
_cell.angle_gamma   90.00
#
_symmetry.space_group_name_H-M   'P 1'
#
loop_
_entity.id
_entity.type
_entity.pdbx_description
1 polymer ?
#
loop_
_entity_poly.entity_id
_entity_poly.type
_entity_poly.pdbx_seq_one_letter_code
_entity_poly.pdbx_strand_id
1 'polypeptide(L)'
;MKRLLNIAAFVCMTMLAFGQTPVITFQKTTHDFGKINEADGRVTTVFEFKNEGMTPLVLTNVRASCGCTTPKWTHEPIEPGQTGEITVTYNPSGRPGRFQKSITVTSNAAEPTTRLYIKGEVIPKPAQITDQFPVKMGDLRLKRRSLSFGSITQGNNKILEIEYTNNTDKPITVDLLVREQDSYIKPNVTLKTVGPKEVGKLQFALQSDESPLLGPVNVKAYVMVNGKRDLSETYMITLSANIREDFSKMTIEERQQAPILEVQREINLGKIQAGKKLLGKIAIGNAGVNPLAVRRVIVNDSQIVVTAPKSTLRSGKKAEVKVDITTAATDEPAQYSRIMTLITNDPNTPVVNVKLIWNVVK
;
A
#
# COMPACT_ATOMS: atom_id res chain seq x y z
N MET A 1 -64.07 58.14 -24.44
CA MET A 1 -64.17 57.25 -23.30
C MET A 1 -64.02 55.78 -23.58
N LYS A 2 -64.41 55.22 -24.78
CA LYS A 2 -64.25 53.80 -25.11
C LYS A 2 -62.78 53.32 -25.36
N ARG A 3 -61.86 54.23 -25.75
CA ARG A 3 -60.39 53.87 -26.00
C ARG A 3 -59.55 53.80 -24.72
N LEU A 4 -59.91 54.47 -23.65
CA LEU A 4 -59.21 54.43 -22.39
C LEU A 4 -59.58 53.20 -21.55
N LEU A 5 -60.80 52.63 -21.76
CA LEU A 5 -61.22 51.40 -21.04
C LEU A 5 -60.54 50.17 -21.54
N ASN A 6 -60.13 50.10 -22.82
CA ASN A 6 -59.39 48.98 -23.40
C ASN A 6 -57.91 48.95 -23.02
N ILE A 7 -57.29 50.09 -22.72
CA ILE A 7 -55.90 50.16 -22.23
C ILE A 7 -55.79 49.71 -20.78
N ALA A 8 -56.75 50.03 -19.95
CA ALA A 8 -56.79 49.58 -18.56
C ALA A 8 -57.02 48.07 -18.44
N ALA A 9 -57.84 47.46 -19.30
CA ALA A 9 -58.04 45.99 -19.35
C ALA A 9 -56.80 45.24 -19.82
N PHE A 10 -55.98 45.79 -20.76
CA PHE A 10 -54.77 45.18 -21.24
C PHE A 10 -53.60 45.29 -20.25
N VAL A 11 -53.47 46.37 -19.48
CA VAL A 11 -52.46 46.56 -18.45
C VAL A 11 -52.72 45.66 -17.22
N CYS A 12 -54.03 45.38 -16.90
CA CYS A 12 -54.35 44.48 -15.78
C CYS A 12 -54.08 43.01 -16.08
N MET A 13 -54.05 42.61 -17.40
CA MET A 13 -53.82 41.21 -17.81
C MET A 13 -52.34 40.85 -17.91
N THR A 14 -51.44 41.86 -17.87
CA THR A 14 -49.97 41.62 -17.92
C THR A 14 -49.34 41.48 -16.53
N MET A 15 -50.08 41.72 -15.43
CA MET A 15 -49.55 41.59 -14.07
C MET A 15 -49.70 40.22 -13.44
N LEU A 16 -50.32 39.25 -14.13
CA LEU A 16 -50.51 37.87 -13.60
C LEU A 16 -49.44 36.86 -14.03
N ALA A 17 -48.39 37.30 -14.72
CA ALA A 17 -47.33 36.39 -15.22
C ALA A 17 -46.09 36.33 -14.30
N PHE A 18 -46.12 36.91 -13.12
CA PHE A 18 -45.02 36.81 -12.18
C PHE A 18 -45.26 35.71 -11.16
N GLY A 19 -44.48 34.60 -11.25
CA GLY A 19 -44.21 33.75 -10.11
C GLY A 19 -44.84 32.35 -10.07
N GLN A 20 -44.99 31.66 -11.23
CA GLN A 20 -45.29 30.22 -11.21
C GLN A 20 -43.98 29.41 -11.18
N THR A 21 -43.29 29.46 -10.06
CA THR A 21 -42.10 28.62 -9.85
C THR A 21 -42.43 27.48 -8.89
N PRO A 22 -41.81 26.30 -9.04
CA PRO A 22 -41.96 25.25 -8.05
C PRO A 22 -41.30 25.67 -6.73
N VAL A 23 -41.88 25.24 -5.61
CA VAL A 23 -41.39 25.51 -4.25
C VAL A 23 -41.20 24.18 -3.54
N ILE A 24 -39.97 23.91 -3.11
CA ILE A 24 -39.65 22.71 -2.35
C ILE A 24 -39.72 23.02 -0.85
N THR A 25 -40.56 22.30 -0.11
CA THR A 25 -40.70 22.44 1.33
C THR A 25 -40.42 21.09 2.00
N PHE A 26 -39.39 21.02 2.83
CA PHE A 26 -39.03 19.82 3.59
C PHE A 26 -39.75 19.83 4.96
N GLN A 27 -40.29 18.67 5.38
CA GLN A 27 -40.84 18.51 6.73
C GLN A 27 -39.72 18.66 7.79
N LYS A 28 -38.51 18.17 7.49
CA LYS A 28 -37.31 18.34 8.30
C LYS A 28 -36.10 18.43 7.40
N THR A 29 -35.14 19.27 7.74
CA THR A 29 -33.86 19.40 7.02
C THR A 29 -32.70 18.72 7.74
N THR A 30 -32.93 18.21 8.96
CA THR A 30 -31.92 17.51 9.77
C THR A 30 -32.52 16.25 10.38
N HIS A 31 -31.77 15.17 10.30
CA HIS A 31 -32.09 13.93 11.00
C HIS A 31 -30.94 13.56 11.94
N ASP A 32 -31.30 13.28 13.20
CA ASP A 32 -30.35 12.80 14.21
C ASP A 32 -30.59 11.31 14.45
N PHE A 33 -29.60 10.48 14.11
CA PHE A 33 -29.64 9.05 14.38
C PHE A 33 -29.41 8.72 15.86
N GLY A 34 -29.00 9.70 16.68
CA GLY A 34 -28.59 9.43 18.06
C GLY A 34 -27.32 8.58 18.10
N LYS A 35 -27.28 7.63 19.04
CA LYS A 35 -26.21 6.64 19.16
C LYS A 35 -26.51 5.43 18.29
N ILE A 36 -25.61 5.09 17.37
CA ILE A 36 -25.70 3.93 16.48
C ILE A 36 -24.51 3.01 16.71
N ASN A 37 -24.72 1.70 16.82
CA ASN A 37 -23.60 0.78 16.95
C ASN A 37 -22.99 0.51 15.57
N GLU A 38 -21.68 0.55 15.48
CA GLU A 38 -20.95 0.21 14.24
C GLU A 38 -21.29 -1.21 13.75
N ALA A 39 -21.54 -2.14 14.69
CA ALA A 39 -21.84 -3.54 14.41
C ALA A 39 -23.20 -3.75 13.73
N ASP A 40 -24.16 -2.84 13.92
CA ASP A 40 -25.50 -2.95 13.34
C ASP A 40 -25.54 -2.59 11.84
N GLY A 41 -24.42 -2.09 11.32
CA GLY A 41 -24.24 -1.81 9.90
C GLY A 41 -24.83 -0.47 9.47
N ARG A 42 -25.32 -0.40 8.23
CA ARG A 42 -25.81 0.85 7.62
C ARG A 42 -27.13 1.30 8.24
N VAL A 43 -27.26 2.60 8.47
CA VAL A 43 -28.49 3.24 8.91
C VAL A 43 -29.08 4.11 7.82
N THR A 44 -30.41 4.19 7.77
CA THR A 44 -31.12 4.90 6.70
C THR A 44 -32.20 5.83 7.28
N THR A 45 -32.36 6.98 6.67
CA THR A 45 -33.48 7.91 6.96
C THR A 45 -34.10 8.41 5.67
N VAL A 46 -35.34 8.88 5.76
CA VAL A 46 -36.05 9.51 4.65
C VAL A 46 -36.32 10.96 4.97
N PHE A 47 -36.06 11.84 4.02
CA PHE A 47 -36.47 13.24 4.01
C PHE A 47 -37.61 13.39 3.01
N GLU A 48 -38.82 13.59 3.53
CA GLU A 48 -39.97 13.89 2.72
C GLU A 48 -40.05 15.40 2.45
N PHE A 49 -40.43 15.73 1.24
CA PHE A 49 -40.66 17.10 0.80
C PHE A 49 -41.95 17.19 -0.01
N LYS A 50 -42.52 18.38 -0.09
CA LYS A 50 -43.72 18.70 -0.85
C LYS A 50 -43.42 19.81 -1.85
N ASN A 51 -44.04 19.72 -3.02
CA ASN A 51 -44.07 20.81 -3.95
C ASN A 51 -45.25 21.74 -3.56
N GLU A 52 -44.93 22.85 -2.93
CA GLU A 52 -45.92 23.88 -2.58
C GLU A 52 -46.07 24.99 -3.63
N GLY A 53 -45.35 24.85 -4.75
CA GLY A 53 -45.43 25.73 -5.91
C GLY A 53 -46.60 25.37 -6.83
N MET A 54 -46.66 26.10 -7.96
CA MET A 54 -47.75 25.98 -8.93
C MET A 54 -47.33 25.24 -10.21
N THR A 55 -46.07 24.83 -10.32
CA THR A 55 -45.52 24.11 -11.47
C THR A 55 -44.74 22.87 -11.01
N PRO A 56 -44.53 21.86 -11.89
CA PRO A 56 -43.81 20.64 -11.51
C PRO A 56 -42.40 20.89 -11.00
N LEU A 57 -42.08 20.26 -9.84
CA LEU A 57 -40.78 20.31 -9.20
C LEU A 57 -39.92 19.11 -9.67
N VAL A 58 -38.69 19.39 -10.10
CA VAL A 58 -37.71 18.36 -10.53
C VAL A 58 -36.44 18.50 -9.71
N LEU A 59 -36.03 17.41 -9.08
CA LEU A 59 -34.67 17.32 -8.47
C LEU A 59 -33.67 16.99 -9.53
N THR A 60 -32.77 17.93 -9.82
CA THR A 60 -31.74 17.76 -10.87
C THR A 60 -30.49 17.03 -10.37
N ASN A 61 -30.18 17.17 -9.07
CA ASN A 61 -29.05 16.49 -8.45
C ASN A 61 -29.20 16.39 -6.92
N VAL A 62 -28.78 15.25 -6.36
CA VAL A 62 -28.69 15.09 -4.90
C VAL A 62 -27.34 14.47 -4.57
N ARG A 63 -26.48 15.24 -3.89
CA ARG A 63 -25.10 14.85 -3.62
C ARG A 63 -24.76 14.93 -2.13
N ALA A 64 -24.19 13.86 -1.60
CA ALA A 64 -23.63 13.83 -0.26
C ALA A 64 -22.21 14.41 -0.21
N SER A 65 -21.83 14.96 0.95
CA SER A 65 -20.51 15.53 1.22
C SER A 65 -19.36 14.48 1.30
N CYS A 66 -19.68 13.18 1.37
CA CYS A 66 -18.71 12.09 1.44
C CYS A 66 -19.25 10.80 0.82
N GLY A 67 -18.35 9.89 0.42
CA GLY A 67 -18.72 8.56 -0.06
C GLY A 67 -19.29 7.62 1.03
N CYS A 68 -19.29 8.04 2.29
CA CYS A 68 -19.91 7.30 3.41
C CYS A 68 -21.44 7.47 3.48
N THR A 69 -21.99 8.38 2.69
CA THR A 69 -23.42 8.71 2.64
C THR A 69 -23.91 8.59 1.22
N THR A 70 -24.93 7.78 1.00
CA THR A 70 -25.49 7.52 -0.32
C THR A 70 -26.95 7.97 -0.37
N PRO A 71 -27.28 9.06 -1.11
CA PRO A 71 -28.66 9.45 -1.33
C PRO A 71 -29.28 8.68 -2.51
N LYS A 72 -30.59 8.44 -2.40
CA LYS A 72 -31.49 8.05 -3.51
C LYS A 72 -32.69 8.98 -3.43
N TRP A 73 -33.27 9.37 -4.55
CA TRP A 73 -34.36 10.34 -4.58
C TRP A 73 -35.35 10.05 -5.70
N THR A 74 -36.54 10.71 -5.58
CA THR A 74 -37.57 10.69 -6.62
C THR A 74 -37.08 11.44 -7.86
N HIS A 75 -36.99 10.75 -9.02
CA HIS A 75 -36.51 11.32 -10.29
C HIS A 75 -37.65 11.90 -11.14
N GLU A 76 -38.86 11.42 -10.95
CA GLU A 76 -40.03 11.89 -11.66
C GLU A 76 -40.41 13.33 -11.22
N PRO A 77 -40.95 14.14 -12.14
CA PRO A 77 -41.50 15.44 -11.79
C PRO A 77 -42.58 15.31 -10.70
N ILE A 78 -42.52 16.16 -9.69
CA ILE A 78 -43.46 16.16 -8.57
C ILE A 78 -44.45 17.28 -8.81
N GLU A 79 -45.68 16.93 -9.09
CA GLU A 79 -46.78 17.87 -9.40
C GLU A 79 -47.12 18.79 -8.23
N PRO A 80 -47.73 19.95 -8.47
CA PRO A 80 -48.21 20.85 -7.42
C PRO A 80 -49.03 20.12 -6.35
N GLY A 81 -48.66 20.32 -5.08
CA GLY A 81 -49.29 19.70 -3.93
C GLY A 81 -48.87 18.25 -3.64
N GLN A 82 -48.14 17.58 -4.53
CA GLN A 82 -47.61 16.23 -4.33
C GLN A 82 -46.32 16.21 -3.52
N THR A 83 -45.97 15.04 -3.00
CA THR A 83 -44.78 14.79 -2.18
C THR A 83 -43.76 13.94 -2.93
N GLY A 84 -42.47 14.16 -2.62
CA GLY A 84 -41.35 13.31 -3.00
C GLY A 84 -40.51 12.97 -1.80
N GLU A 85 -39.53 12.09 -2.00
CA GLU A 85 -38.67 11.62 -0.93
C GLU A 85 -37.20 11.59 -1.34
N ILE A 86 -36.31 11.77 -0.36
CA ILE A 86 -34.86 11.52 -0.48
C ILE A 86 -34.49 10.55 0.62
N THR A 87 -34.17 9.34 0.24
CA THR A 87 -33.66 8.30 1.13
C THR A 87 -32.14 8.47 1.29
N VAL A 88 -31.65 8.61 2.50
CA VAL A 88 -30.23 8.81 2.79
C VAL A 88 -29.72 7.66 3.64
N THR A 89 -28.75 6.91 3.12
CA THR A 89 -28.09 5.79 3.82
C THR A 89 -26.68 6.20 4.25
N TYR A 90 -26.37 6.03 5.54
CA TYR A 90 -25.04 6.27 6.11
C TYR A 90 -24.37 4.95 6.50
N ASN A 91 -23.07 4.81 6.16
CA ASN A 91 -22.24 3.67 6.55
C ASN A 91 -21.32 4.05 7.72
N PRO A 92 -21.54 3.53 8.94
CA PRO A 92 -20.75 3.84 10.12
C PRO A 92 -19.41 3.08 10.20
N SER A 93 -19.20 2.07 9.35
CA SER A 93 -18.04 1.17 9.43
C SER A 93 -16.71 1.90 9.37
N GLY A 94 -15.84 1.71 10.37
CA GLY A 94 -14.54 2.37 10.49
C GLY A 94 -14.61 3.87 10.81
N ARG A 95 -15.76 4.35 11.38
CA ARG A 95 -16.00 5.79 11.64
C ARG A 95 -16.55 6.04 13.04
N PRO A 96 -15.84 5.60 14.11
CA PRO A 96 -16.32 5.81 15.48
C PRO A 96 -16.37 7.30 15.84
N GLY A 97 -17.26 7.63 16.79
CA GLY A 97 -17.45 8.98 17.30
C GLY A 97 -18.54 9.77 16.60
N ARG A 98 -18.62 11.06 16.91
CA ARG A 98 -19.66 11.96 16.40
C ARG A 98 -19.48 12.27 14.92
N PHE A 99 -20.58 12.32 14.19
CA PHE A 99 -20.58 12.71 12.79
C PHE A 99 -21.70 13.70 12.48
N GLN A 100 -21.44 14.53 11.48
CA GLN A 100 -22.43 15.36 10.78
C GLN A 100 -22.07 15.38 9.30
N LYS A 101 -23.03 15.03 8.43
CA LYS A 101 -22.85 15.00 6.97
C LYS A 101 -23.93 15.83 6.33
N SER A 102 -23.60 16.54 5.26
CA SER A 102 -24.55 17.32 4.48
C SER A 102 -24.89 16.62 3.17
N ILE A 103 -26.11 16.81 2.73
CA ILE A 103 -26.63 16.39 1.44
C ILE A 103 -27.12 17.66 0.73
N THR A 104 -26.53 17.98 -0.40
CA THR A 104 -26.93 19.11 -1.24
C THR A 104 -27.96 18.62 -2.24
N VAL A 105 -29.14 19.21 -2.20
CA VAL A 105 -30.25 18.96 -3.12
C VAL A 105 -30.33 20.13 -4.09
N THR A 106 -30.30 19.86 -5.37
CA THR A 106 -30.46 20.85 -6.45
C THR A 106 -31.74 20.57 -7.21
N SER A 107 -32.52 21.59 -7.45
CA SER A 107 -33.84 21.51 -8.11
C SER A 107 -34.07 22.71 -9.03
N ASN A 108 -35.20 22.69 -9.75
CA ASN A 108 -35.71 23.83 -10.53
C ASN A 108 -36.56 24.80 -9.71
N ALA A 109 -36.58 24.68 -8.36
CA ALA A 109 -37.32 25.57 -7.47
C ALA A 109 -36.75 26.99 -7.48
N ALA A 110 -37.54 27.96 -6.97
CA ALA A 110 -37.14 29.36 -6.81
C ALA A 110 -35.81 29.48 -6.02
N GLU A 111 -35.64 28.66 -4.97
CA GLU A 111 -34.38 28.44 -4.30
C GLU A 111 -33.77 27.12 -4.82
N PRO A 112 -32.82 27.18 -5.77
CA PRO A 112 -32.38 26.00 -6.49
C PRO A 112 -31.54 25.02 -5.67
N THR A 113 -31.11 25.42 -4.46
CA THR A 113 -30.23 24.59 -3.64
C THR A 113 -30.67 24.53 -2.19
N THR A 114 -30.98 23.33 -1.70
CA THR A 114 -31.28 23.07 -0.29
C THR A 114 -30.29 22.13 0.32
N ARG A 115 -29.91 22.34 1.59
CA ARG A 115 -28.99 21.45 2.32
C ARG A 115 -29.75 20.68 3.39
N LEU A 116 -29.63 19.36 3.34
CA LEU A 116 -30.09 18.46 4.38
C LEU A 116 -28.89 17.98 5.21
N TYR A 117 -29.15 17.60 6.44
CA TYR A 117 -28.10 17.12 7.35
C TYR A 117 -28.53 15.83 8.02
N ILE A 118 -27.57 14.92 8.15
CA ILE A 118 -27.66 13.78 9.05
C ILE A 118 -26.56 13.91 10.10
N LYS A 119 -26.85 13.55 11.34
CA LYS A 119 -25.88 13.56 12.44
C LYS A 119 -26.13 12.39 13.38
N GLY A 120 -25.19 12.14 14.26
CA GLY A 120 -25.25 11.08 15.27
C GLY A 120 -23.89 10.80 15.89
N GLU A 121 -23.83 9.72 16.66
CA GLU A 121 -22.60 9.23 17.29
C GLU A 121 -22.46 7.71 17.04
N VAL A 122 -21.35 7.30 16.41
CA VAL A 122 -21.06 5.89 16.17
C VAL A 122 -20.35 5.31 17.39
N ILE A 123 -21.01 4.33 18.03
CA ILE A 123 -20.39 3.50 19.08
C ILE A 123 -19.57 2.43 18.37
N PRO A 124 -18.24 2.38 18.59
CA PRO A 124 -17.39 1.39 17.93
C PRO A 124 -17.76 -0.03 18.36
N LYS A 125 -17.62 -0.99 17.46
CA LYS A 125 -17.72 -2.40 17.83
C LYS A 125 -16.57 -2.74 18.79
N PRO A 126 -16.78 -3.63 19.79
CA PRO A 126 -15.70 -4.11 20.62
C PRO A 126 -14.57 -4.71 19.75
N ALA A 127 -13.35 -4.25 19.96
CA ALA A 127 -12.19 -4.76 19.23
C ALA A 127 -12.04 -6.27 19.51
N GLN A 128 -12.11 -7.08 18.46
CA GLN A 128 -11.83 -8.50 18.56
C GLN A 128 -10.32 -8.74 18.47
N ILE A 129 -9.85 -9.84 19.07
CA ILE A 129 -8.44 -10.21 19.00
C ILE A 129 -7.97 -10.40 17.54
N THR A 130 -8.87 -10.79 16.65
CA THR A 130 -8.64 -10.91 15.21
C THR A 130 -8.42 -9.58 14.52
N ASP A 131 -9.00 -8.50 15.02
CA ASP A 131 -8.82 -7.15 14.48
C ASP A 131 -7.44 -6.59 14.88
N GLN A 132 -7.00 -6.87 16.11
CA GLN A 132 -5.70 -6.44 16.63
C GLN A 132 -4.54 -7.30 16.12
N PHE A 133 -4.79 -8.63 15.98
CA PHE A 133 -3.82 -9.63 15.56
C PHE A 133 -4.39 -10.44 14.38
N PRO A 134 -4.41 -9.87 13.16
CA PRO A 134 -5.09 -10.50 12.02
C PRO A 134 -4.40 -11.76 11.51
N VAL A 135 -3.10 -11.92 11.76
CA VAL A 135 -2.33 -13.04 11.22
C VAL A 135 -2.39 -14.25 12.15
N LYS A 136 -3.04 -15.33 11.73
CA LYS A 136 -3.01 -16.60 12.45
C LYS A 136 -1.72 -17.38 12.16
N MET A 137 -1.08 -17.91 13.21
CA MET A 137 0.13 -18.73 13.16
C MET A 137 0.03 -19.87 14.18
N GLY A 138 -0.65 -20.95 13.80
CA GLY A 138 -0.97 -22.03 14.72
C GLY A 138 -1.79 -21.53 15.92
N ASP A 139 -1.24 -21.71 17.11
CA ASP A 139 -1.81 -21.29 18.40
C ASP A 139 -1.61 -19.80 18.69
N LEU A 140 -0.81 -19.12 17.89
CA LEU A 140 -0.55 -17.69 18.01
C LEU A 140 -1.37 -16.88 17.01
N ARG A 141 -1.50 -15.60 17.32
CA ARG A 141 -1.88 -14.55 16.36
C ARG A 141 -0.88 -13.40 16.44
N LEU A 142 -0.51 -12.85 15.29
CA LEU A 142 0.50 -11.80 15.15
C LEU A 142 -0.10 -10.55 14.49
N LYS A 143 0.48 -9.40 14.73
CA LYS A 143 0.13 -8.18 13.97
C LYS A 143 0.54 -8.26 12.51
N ARG A 144 1.64 -8.94 12.19
CA ARG A 144 2.19 -9.08 10.81
C ARG A 144 3.14 -10.28 10.73
N ARG A 145 3.47 -10.70 9.49
CA ARG A 145 4.46 -11.77 9.20
C ARG A 145 5.78 -11.27 8.63
N SER A 146 5.92 -9.99 8.40
CA SER A 146 7.12 -9.45 7.78
C SER A 146 7.57 -8.17 8.46
N LEU A 147 8.88 -7.97 8.48
CA LEU A 147 9.53 -6.74 8.93
C LEU A 147 10.53 -6.28 7.88
N SER A 148 10.61 -4.98 7.66
CA SER A 148 11.65 -4.38 6.84
C SER A 148 12.48 -3.42 7.67
N PHE A 149 13.77 -3.68 7.74
CA PHE A 149 14.73 -2.76 8.35
C PHE A 149 14.96 -1.52 7.47
N GLY A 150 14.55 -1.59 6.19
CA GLY A 150 14.81 -0.56 5.20
C GLY A 150 16.26 -0.55 4.73
N SER A 151 16.73 0.61 4.29
CA SER A 151 18.16 0.82 4.02
C SER A 151 18.88 1.12 5.31
N ILE A 152 19.96 0.36 5.56
CA ILE A 152 20.80 0.52 6.75
C ILE A 152 22.27 0.55 6.34
N THR A 153 23.01 1.50 6.88
CA THR A 153 24.46 1.58 6.65
C THR A 153 25.18 0.60 7.57
N GLN A 154 26.18 -0.10 7.05
CA GLN A 154 27.00 -1.04 7.81
C GLN A 154 27.59 -0.37 9.06
N GLY A 155 27.56 -1.07 10.19
CA GLY A 155 27.91 -0.53 11.50
C GLY A 155 26.72 0.08 12.28
N ASN A 156 25.58 0.33 11.64
CA ASN A 156 24.36 0.77 12.33
C ASN A 156 23.46 -0.44 12.64
N ASN A 157 23.11 -0.57 13.91
CA ASN A 157 22.24 -1.64 14.39
C ASN A 157 20.80 -1.15 14.53
N LYS A 158 19.82 -2.02 14.29
CA LYS A 158 18.41 -1.67 14.39
C LYS A 158 17.61 -2.84 14.96
N ILE A 159 16.67 -2.53 15.85
CA ILE A 159 15.75 -3.51 16.41
C ILE A 159 14.36 -3.24 15.90
N LEU A 160 13.68 -4.28 15.42
CA LEU A 160 12.27 -4.26 15.04
C LEU A 160 11.50 -5.34 15.79
N GLU A 161 10.20 -5.11 15.98
CA GLU A 161 9.33 -5.96 16.78
C GLU A 161 8.05 -6.33 16.04
N ILE A 162 7.53 -7.53 16.36
CA ILE A 162 6.18 -7.98 16.02
C ILE A 162 5.49 -8.34 17.33
N GLU A 163 4.37 -7.72 17.62
CA GLU A 163 3.50 -8.16 18.70
C GLU A 163 2.75 -9.42 18.30
N TYR A 164 2.63 -10.33 19.28
CA TYR A 164 1.87 -11.56 19.15
C TYR A 164 1.03 -11.81 20.40
N THR A 165 0.03 -12.66 20.27
CA THR A 165 -0.82 -13.09 21.38
C THR A 165 -1.09 -14.57 21.30
N ASN A 166 -1.28 -15.19 22.48
CA ASN A 166 -1.74 -16.57 22.60
C ASN A 166 -3.24 -16.64 22.29
N ASN A 167 -3.61 -17.40 21.26
CA ASN A 167 -5.00 -17.58 20.83
C ASN A 167 -5.65 -18.86 21.41
N THR A 168 -5.04 -19.46 22.42
CA THR A 168 -5.57 -20.64 23.12
C THR A 168 -5.98 -20.27 24.56
N ASP A 169 -6.65 -21.22 25.23
CA ASP A 169 -7.08 -21.06 26.63
C ASP A 169 -6.05 -21.62 27.65
N LYS A 170 -4.86 -22.00 27.16
CA LYS A 170 -3.76 -22.52 28.00
C LYS A 170 -2.49 -21.74 27.75
N PRO A 171 -1.60 -21.63 28.76
CA PRO A 171 -0.27 -21.05 28.54
C PRO A 171 0.51 -21.83 27.48
N ILE A 172 1.27 -21.13 26.66
CA ILE A 172 2.16 -21.70 25.63
C ILE A 172 3.55 -21.10 25.77
N THR A 173 4.56 -21.87 25.32
CA THR A 173 5.92 -21.33 25.22
C THR A 173 6.21 -20.90 23.78
N VAL A 174 6.94 -19.78 23.64
CA VAL A 174 7.31 -19.19 22.36
C VAL A 174 8.80 -18.97 22.32
N ASP A 175 9.44 -19.38 21.23
CA ASP A 175 10.84 -19.09 20.96
C ASP A 175 11.04 -18.80 19.46
N LEU A 176 12.23 -18.36 19.07
CA LEU A 176 12.60 -17.98 17.70
C LEU A 176 13.81 -18.76 17.22
N LEU A 177 13.77 -19.16 15.96
CA LEU A 177 14.89 -19.78 15.26
C LEU A 177 15.23 -18.95 14.03
N VAL A 178 16.50 -18.54 13.94
CA VAL A 178 17.15 -17.97 12.75
C VAL A 178 18.25 -18.94 12.32
N ARG A 179 18.47 -19.11 11.03
CA ARG A 179 19.52 -20.00 10.53
C ARG A 179 20.90 -19.44 10.86
N GLU A 180 21.87 -20.32 11.06
CA GLU A 180 23.24 -19.94 11.40
C GLU A 180 23.89 -18.96 10.40
N GLN A 181 23.65 -19.17 9.10
CA GLN A 181 24.11 -18.28 8.03
C GLN A 181 23.55 -16.85 8.11
N ASP A 182 22.45 -16.66 8.84
CA ASP A 182 21.75 -15.39 9.05
C ASP A 182 21.96 -14.87 10.49
N SER A 183 23.00 -15.33 11.19
CA SER A 183 23.28 -15.04 12.60
C SER A 183 23.52 -13.56 12.93
N TYR A 184 23.70 -12.72 11.92
CA TYR A 184 23.68 -11.25 12.05
C TYR A 184 22.29 -10.69 12.39
N ILE A 185 21.24 -11.49 12.35
CA ILE A 185 19.93 -11.21 12.95
C ILE A 185 19.86 -11.92 14.29
N LYS A 186 19.84 -11.16 15.39
CA LYS A 186 19.71 -11.70 16.76
C LYS A 186 18.23 -11.71 17.16
N PRO A 187 17.59 -12.90 17.24
CA PRO A 187 16.21 -13.00 17.69
C PRO A 187 16.13 -12.92 19.22
N ASN A 188 15.05 -12.34 19.73
CA ASN A 188 14.68 -12.36 21.14
C ASN A 188 13.17 -12.43 21.30
N VAL A 189 12.68 -13.07 22.35
CA VAL A 189 11.27 -13.13 22.74
C VAL A 189 11.12 -12.50 24.12
N THR A 190 10.33 -11.42 24.21
CA THR A 190 10.19 -10.68 25.48
C THR A 190 9.41 -11.44 26.54
N LEU A 191 8.52 -12.33 26.11
CA LEU A 191 7.69 -13.16 26.99
C LEU A 191 7.71 -14.60 26.46
N LYS A 192 8.57 -15.44 27.03
CA LYS A 192 8.74 -16.83 26.57
C LYS A 192 7.55 -17.75 26.91
N THR A 193 6.89 -17.52 28.04
CA THR A 193 5.66 -18.22 28.43
C THR A 193 4.53 -17.21 28.41
N VAL A 194 3.50 -17.49 27.62
CA VAL A 194 2.41 -16.55 27.31
C VAL A 194 1.10 -17.17 27.72
N GLY A 195 0.41 -16.55 28.68
CA GLY A 195 -0.93 -16.94 29.09
C GLY A 195 -1.99 -16.66 28.00
N PRO A 196 -3.21 -17.18 28.20
CA PRO A 196 -4.34 -16.93 27.28
C PRO A 196 -4.55 -15.43 27.05
N LYS A 197 -4.62 -15.01 25.77
CA LYS A 197 -4.82 -13.62 25.33
C LYS A 197 -3.75 -12.62 25.75
N GLU A 198 -2.71 -13.08 26.43
CA GLU A 198 -1.56 -12.27 26.80
C GLU A 198 -0.76 -11.87 25.56
N VAL A 199 -0.11 -10.68 25.60
CA VAL A 199 0.61 -10.10 24.46
C VAL A 199 2.10 -10.09 24.77
N GLY A 200 2.88 -10.71 23.89
CA GLY A 200 4.34 -10.65 23.87
C GLY A 200 4.88 -9.98 22.61
N LYS A 201 6.21 -9.86 22.53
CA LYS A 201 6.90 -9.31 21.39
C LYS A 201 7.99 -10.26 20.89
N LEU A 202 8.03 -10.47 19.59
CA LEU A 202 9.13 -11.07 18.86
C LEU A 202 10.05 -9.94 18.39
N GLN A 203 11.28 -9.90 18.90
CA GLN A 203 12.26 -8.88 18.57
C GLN A 203 13.33 -9.44 17.66
N PHE A 204 13.78 -8.62 16.72
CA PHE A 204 14.84 -8.94 15.79
C PHE A 204 15.82 -7.78 15.72
N ALA A 205 17.05 -8.01 16.21
CA ALA A 205 18.12 -7.02 16.15
C ALA A 205 19.02 -7.35 14.94
N LEU A 206 19.07 -6.43 13.99
CA LEU A 206 20.02 -6.51 12.86
C LEU A 206 21.37 -5.93 13.32
N GLN A 207 22.41 -6.76 13.27
CA GLN A 207 23.82 -6.39 13.47
C GLN A 207 24.44 -6.23 12.06
N SER A 208 24.38 -5.02 11.52
CA SER A 208 24.71 -4.81 10.09
C SER A 208 26.20 -4.95 9.77
N ASP A 209 27.07 -4.81 10.75
CA ASP A 209 28.53 -5.07 10.67
C ASP A 209 28.89 -6.55 10.67
N GLU A 210 28.06 -7.40 11.27
CA GLU A 210 28.23 -8.85 11.25
C GLU A 210 27.69 -9.48 9.95
N SER A 211 26.97 -8.74 9.12
CA SER A 211 26.43 -9.28 7.89
C SER A 211 27.54 -9.56 6.85
N PRO A 212 27.62 -10.78 6.33
CA PRO A 212 28.57 -11.10 5.26
C PRO A 212 28.12 -10.54 3.89
N LEU A 213 26.90 -9.99 3.82
CA LEU A 213 26.26 -9.58 2.58
C LEU A 213 25.95 -8.09 2.58
N LEU A 214 26.32 -7.41 1.49
CA LEU A 214 25.84 -6.07 1.17
C LEU A 214 24.68 -6.13 0.18
N GLY A 215 23.90 -5.06 0.13
CA GLY A 215 22.70 -4.95 -0.70
C GLY A 215 21.46 -5.57 -0.06
N PRO A 216 20.48 -5.97 -0.87
CA PRO A 216 19.24 -6.56 -0.38
C PRO A 216 19.49 -7.93 0.24
N VAL A 217 18.99 -8.12 1.46
CA VAL A 217 19.00 -9.40 2.19
C VAL A 217 17.58 -9.75 2.61
N ASN A 218 17.26 -11.05 2.55
CA ASN A 218 15.99 -11.60 3.01
C ASN A 218 16.29 -12.79 3.92
N VAL A 219 15.85 -12.68 5.17
CA VAL A 219 16.07 -13.69 6.20
C VAL A 219 14.74 -14.31 6.59
N LYS A 220 14.72 -15.62 6.75
CA LYS A 220 13.58 -16.38 7.26
C LYS A 220 13.83 -16.71 8.72
N ALA A 221 12.98 -16.20 9.60
CA ALA A 221 12.91 -16.59 11.00
C ALA A 221 11.70 -17.48 11.21
N TYR A 222 11.79 -18.44 12.13
CA TYR A 222 10.70 -19.36 12.43
C TYR A 222 10.31 -19.25 13.89
N VAL A 223 9.00 -19.23 14.15
CA VAL A 223 8.45 -19.20 15.51
C VAL A 223 8.28 -20.64 15.98
N MET A 224 8.88 -20.97 17.10
CA MET A 224 8.70 -22.26 17.77
C MET A 224 7.64 -22.13 18.86
N VAL A 225 6.64 -22.97 18.83
CA VAL A 225 5.56 -23.01 19.83
C VAL A 225 5.64 -24.33 20.58
N ASN A 226 5.62 -24.27 21.91
CA ASN A 226 5.72 -25.43 22.80
C ASN A 226 6.91 -26.34 22.46
N GLY A 227 8.06 -25.71 22.12
CA GLY A 227 9.30 -26.41 21.76
C GLY A 227 9.28 -27.12 20.40
N LYS A 228 8.15 -27.08 19.66
CA LYS A 228 8.04 -27.71 18.35
C LYS A 228 8.80 -26.89 17.29
N ARG A 229 9.77 -27.53 16.64
CA ARG A 229 10.49 -26.96 15.51
C ARG A 229 9.74 -27.26 14.21
N ASP A 230 8.99 -26.26 13.73
CA ASP A 230 8.26 -26.35 12.46
C ASP A 230 8.82 -25.26 11.51
N LEU A 231 9.45 -25.69 10.42
CA LEU A 231 10.07 -24.81 9.42
C LEU A 231 9.16 -24.57 8.22
N SER A 232 7.88 -24.85 8.36
CA SER A 232 6.88 -24.57 7.32
C SER A 232 6.61 -23.06 7.19
N GLU A 233 6.01 -22.68 6.09
CA GLU A 233 5.57 -21.29 5.85
C GLU A 233 4.56 -20.81 6.90
N THR A 234 3.84 -21.72 7.55
CA THR A 234 2.88 -21.39 8.62
C THR A 234 3.54 -20.64 9.77
N TYR A 235 4.76 -21.04 10.16
CA TYR A 235 5.49 -20.47 11.28
C TYR A 235 6.61 -19.52 10.88
N MET A 236 6.67 -19.15 9.59
CA MET A 236 7.73 -18.30 9.02
C MET A 236 7.42 -16.81 9.15
N ILE A 237 8.42 -16.04 9.55
CA ILE A 237 8.47 -14.58 9.49
C ILE A 237 9.56 -14.21 8.48
N THR A 238 9.26 -13.25 7.60
CA THR A 238 10.23 -12.73 6.63
C THR A 238 10.80 -11.40 7.13
N LEU A 239 12.12 -11.31 7.18
CA LEU A 239 12.85 -10.11 7.53
C LEU A 239 13.62 -9.64 6.30
N SER A 240 13.54 -8.34 5.98
CA SER A 240 14.28 -7.76 4.85
C SER A 240 15.09 -6.54 5.27
N ALA A 241 16.23 -6.35 4.63
CA ALA A 241 17.06 -5.16 4.77
C ALA A 241 17.78 -4.87 3.45
N ASN A 242 18.25 -3.63 3.28
CA ASN A 242 19.21 -3.26 2.24
C ASN A 242 20.44 -2.68 2.93
N ILE A 243 21.49 -3.49 3.11
CA ILE A 243 22.71 -3.14 3.84
C ILE A 243 23.66 -2.43 2.88
N ARG A 244 24.08 -1.23 3.22
CA ARG A 244 24.98 -0.40 2.42
C ARG A 244 26.34 -0.29 3.08
N GLU A 245 27.41 -0.32 2.29
CA GLU A 245 28.77 0.01 2.75
C GLU A 245 28.81 1.46 3.23
N ASP A 246 29.57 1.75 4.30
CA ASP A 246 29.67 3.10 4.86
C ASP A 246 30.82 3.86 4.23
N PHE A 247 30.49 4.86 3.43
CA PHE A 247 31.47 5.78 2.83
C PHE A 247 31.45 7.17 3.48
N SER A 248 30.74 7.34 4.60
CA SER A 248 30.57 8.65 5.23
C SER A 248 31.87 9.18 5.86
N LYS A 249 32.77 8.28 6.25
CA LYS A 249 34.03 8.61 6.92
C LYS A 249 35.21 8.84 5.96
N MET A 250 35.00 8.69 4.65
CA MET A 250 36.04 8.92 3.66
C MET A 250 36.41 10.39 3.57
N THR A 251 37.71 10.68 3.61
CA THR A 251 38.27 12.02 3.36
C THR A 251 38.09 12.42 1.89
N ILE A 252 38.35 13.69 1.57
CA ILE A 252 38.28 14.20 0.19
C ILE A 252 39.35 13.49 -0.66
N GLU A 253 40.54 13.31 -0.16
CA GLU A 253 41.65 12.63 -0.82
C GLU A 253 41.33 11.17 -1.11
N GLU A 254 40.75 10.44 -0.14
CA GLU A 254 40.32 9.05 -0.31
C GLU A 254 39.23 8.95 -1.39
N ARG A 255 38.31 9.92 -1.46
CA ARG A 255 37.27 9.94 -2.52
C ARG A 255 37.83 10.23 -3.90
N GLN A 256 38.85 11.10 -4.02
CA GLN A 256 39.53 11.38 -5.27
C GLN A 256 40.30 10.17 -5.80
N GLN A 257 40.82 9.33 -4.91
CA GLN A 257 41.53 8.12 -5.26
C GLN A 257 40.64 6.86 -5.28
N ALA A 258 39.35 7.00 -5.07
CA ALA A 258 38.44 5.88 -5.01
C ALA A 258 38.40 5.07 -6.33
N PRO A 259 38.02 3.81 -6.28
CA PRO A 259 37.73 3.04 -7.48
C PRO A 259 36.52 3.61 -8.20
N ILE A 260 36.48 3.48 -9.52
CA ILE A 260 35.36 3.88 -10.38
C ILE A 260 34.97 2.71 -11.25
N LEU A 261 33.74 2.23 -11.09
CA LEU A 261 33.21 1.13 -11.89
C LEU A 261 32.83 1.59 -13.30
N GLU A 262 33.47 0.98 -14.29
CA GLU A 262 33.06 1.06 -15.69
C GLU A 262 32.30 -0.20 -16.08
N VAL A 263 31.05 -0.05 -16.54
CA VAL A 263 30.23 -1.14 -17.07
C VAL A 263 29.15 -0.60 -18.01
N GLN A 264 28.87 -1.32 -19.09
CA GLN A 264 27.74 -1.01 -19.95
C GLN A 264 26.42 -1.29 -19.21
N ARG A 265 25.47 -0.36 -19.29
CA ARG A 265 24.18 -0.45 -18.57
C ARG A 265 23.16 -1.38 -19.23
N GLU A 266 23.37 -1.72 -20.49
CA GLU A 266 22.52 -2.64 -21.25
C GLU A 266 23.41 -3.59 -22.06
N ILE A 267 23.19 -4.90 -21.90
CA ILE A 267 23.99 -5.96 -22.50
C ILE A 267 23.08 -6.92 -23.25
N ASN A 268 23.28 -7.04 -24.55
CA ASN A 268 22.64 -8.09 -25.35
C ASN A 268 23.52 -9.36 -25.33
N LEU A 269 22.99 -10.41 -24.74
CA LEU A 269 23.66 -11.71 -24.59
C LEU A 269 23.47 -12.61 -25.82
N GLY A 270 22.62 -12.19 -26.80
CA GLY A 270 22.40 -12.92 -28.05
C GLY A 270 21.17 -13.82 -28.04
N LYS A 271 21.26 -14.92 -28.81
CA LYS A 271 20.13 -15.86 -29.03
C LYS A 271 20.42 -17.20 -28.34
N ILE A 272 19.34 -17.84 -27.88
CA ILE A 272 19.38 -19.17 -27.24
C ILE A 272 18.14 -19.96 -27.63
N GLN A 273 18.26 -21.25 -27.82
CA GLN A 273 17.11 -22.14 -27.98
C GLN A 273 16.46 -22.46 -26.64
N ALA A 274 15.13 -22.65 -26.65
CA ALA A 274 14.39 -23.09 -25.45
C ALA A 274 14.98 -24.41 -24.89
N GLY A 275 15.09 -24.52 -23.57
CA GLY A 275 15.67 -25.66 -22.88
C GLY A 275 17.23 -25.75 -22.94
N LYS A 276 17.92 -24.74 -23.45
CA LYS A 276 19.38 -24.70 -23.54
C LYS A 276 20.00 -23.72 -22.54
N LYS A 277 21.36 -23.74 -22.51
CA LYS A 277 22.17 -22.81 -21.70
C LYS A 277 22.83 -21.76 -22.56
N LEU A 278 22.85 -20.51 -22.11
CA LEU A 278 23.61 -19.41 -22.68
C LEU A 278 24.65 -18.95 -21.65
N LEU A 279 25.92 -18.92 -22.09
CA LEU A 279 27.04 -18.43 -21.29
C LEU A 279 27.39 -17.02 -21.76
N GLY A 280 27.08 -16.03 -20.91
CA GLY A 280 27.39 -14.63 -21.16
C GLY A 280 28.59 -14.15 -20.33
N LYS A 281 29.28 -13.14 -20.85
CA LYS A 281 30.38 -12.46 -20.17
C LYS A 281 30.15 -10.95 -20.24
N ILE A 282 30.24 -10.29 -19.11
CA ILE A 282 30.05 -8.85 -19.01
C ILE A 282 31.39 -8.25 -18.57
N ALA A 283 31.98 -7.46 -19.43
CA ALA A 283 33.19 -6.74 -19.10
C ALA A 283 32.91 -5.62 -18.10
N ILE A 284 33.67 -5.59 -17.04
CA ILE A 284 33.74 -4.51 -16.08
C ILE A 284 35.16 -3.96 -15.98
N GLY A 285 35.30 -2.66 -15.73
CA GLY A 285 36.61 -1.99 -15.62
C GLY A 285 36.70 -1.17 -14.34
N ASN A 286 37.93 -0.83 -13.98
CA ASN A 286 38.22 0.14 -12.95
C ASN A 286 38.92 1.37 -13.57
N ALA A 287 38.20 2.47 -13.70
CA ALA A 287 38.70 3.78 -14.15
C ALA A 287 39.28 4.62 -13.02
N GLY A 288 39.12 4.20 -11.78
CA GLY A 288 39.66 4.88 -10.60
C GLY A 288 41.08 4.46 -10.27
N VAL A 289 41.61 4.99 -9.17
CA VAL A 289 42.98 4.79 -8.72
C VAL A 289 43.09 3.54 -7.83
N ASN A 290 42.29 3.49 -6.77
CA ASN A 290 42.29 2.38 -5.81
C ASN A 290 41.62 1.12 -6.39
N PRO A 291 41.97 -0.07 -5.87
CA PRO A 291 41.41 -1.33 -6.36
C PRO A 291 39.89 -1.38 -6.22
N LEU A 292 39.20 -1.72 -7.31
CA LEU A 292 37.76 -1.95 -7.35
C LEU A 292 37.45 -3.38 -6.91
N ALA A 293 36.59 -3.49 -5.89
CA ALA A 293 36.06 -4.77 -5.42
C ALA A 293 34.59 -4.92 -5.80
N VAL A 294 34.23 -6.03 -6.45
CA VAL A 294 32.84 -6.43 -6.62
C VAL A 294 32.39 -7.15 -5.35
N ARG A 295 31.61 -6.49 -4.53
CA ARG A 295 31.10 -7.02 -3.26
C ARG A 295 30.05 -8.09 -3.46
N ARG A 296 29.14 -7.86 -4.43
CA ARG A 296 28.07 -8.78 -4.74
C ARG A 296 27.50 -8.54 -6.14
N VAL A 297 27.05 -9.63 -6.78
CA VAL A 297 26.25 -9.58 -8.02
C VAL A 297 24.94 -10.30 -7.75
N ILE A 298 23.82 -9.67 -8.14
CA ILE A 298 22.48 -10.18 -7.85
C ILE A 298 21.64 -10.14 -9.12
N VAL A 299 20.95 -11.24 -9.41
CA VAL A 299 19.85 -11.30 -10.36
C VAL A 299 18.68 -11.98 -9.66
N ASN A 300 17.51 -11.41 -9.73
CA ASN A 300 16.32 -11.98 -9.09
C ASN A 300 15.56 -12.89 -10.07
N ASP A 301 16.25 -13.95 -10.53
CA ASP A 301 15.71 -14.97 -11.42
C ASP A 301 16.46 -16.29 -11.18
N SER A 302 15.74 -17.36 -10.89
CA SER A 302 16.31 -18.68 -10.60
C SER A 302 16.94 -19.36 -11.82
N GLN A 303 16.60 -18.92 -13.02
CA GLN A 303 17.16 -19.42 -14.28
C GLN A 303 18.53 -18.78 -14.61
N ILE A 304 18.96 -17.77 -13.85
CA ILE A 304 20.18 -17.01 -14.10
C ILE A 304 21.14 -17.14 -12.93
N VAL A 305 22.33 -17.66 -13.21
CA VAL A 305 23.43 -17.70 -12.25
C VAL A 305 24.48 -16.68 -12.66
N VAL A 306 24.86 -15.82 -11.72
CA VAL A 306 25.89 -14.80 -11.94
C VAL A 306 27.11 -15.06 -11.05
N THR A 307 28.30 -14.89 -11.60
CA THR A 307 29.54 -15.10 -10.88
C THR A 307 30.45 -13.89 -11.01
N ALA A 308 30.73 -13.25 -9.85
CA ALA A 308 31.63 -12.12 -9.76
C ALA A 308 33.10 -12.54 -9.93
N PRO A 309 34.01 -11.63 -10.36
CA PRO A 309 35.45 -11.83 -10.27
C PRO A 309 35.87 -12.07 -8.82
N LYS A 310 36.79 -13.04 -8.61
CA LYS A 310 37.28 -13.36 -7.25
C LYS A 310 38.31 -12.36 -6.72
N SER A 311 39.00 -11.66 -7.60
CA SER A 311 40.03 -10.67 -7.24
C SER A 311 39.57 -9.24 -7.48
N THR A 312 40.14 -8.32 -6.73
CA THR A 312 39.96 -6.88 -6.97
C THR A 312 40.64 -6.46 -8.29
N LEU A 313 40.05 -5.45 -8.95
CA LEU A 313 40.59 -4.89 -10.18
C LEU A 313 41.48 -3.69 -9.87
N ARG A 314 42.74 -3.74 -10.21
CA ARG A 314 43.65 -2.59 -10.15
C ARG A 314 43.22 -1.51 -11.16
N SER A 315 43.70 -0.28 -10.97
CA SER A 315 43.47 0.83 -11.91
C SER A 315 43.74 0.41 -13.37
N GLY A 316 42.83 0.79 -14.27
CA GLY A 316 42.91 0.50 -15.71
C GLY A 316 42.71 -0.98 -16.10
N LYS A 317 42.48 -1.87 -15.14
CA LYS A 317 42.27 -3.31 -15.44
C LYS A 317 40.81 -3.64 -15.65
N LYS A 318 40.56 -4.68 -16.45
CA LYS A 318 39.21 -5.21 -16.74
C LYS A 318 39.09 -6.64 -16.24
N ALA A 319 37.90 -7.06 -15.92
CA ALA A 319 37.52 -8.43 -15.59
C ALA A 319 36.12 -8.73 -16.14
N GLU A 320 35.71 -9.98 -16.02
CA GLU A 320 34.42 -10.45 -16.52
C GLU A 320 33.51 -10.89 -15.35
N VAL A 321 32.26 -10.42 -15.35
CA VAL A 321 31.16 -11.07 -14.62
C VAL A 321 30.57 -12.12 -15.55
N LYS A 322 30.56 -13.39 -15.11
CA LYS A 322 29.95 -14.48 -15.88
C LYS A 322 28.45 -14.53 -15.59
N VAL A 323 27.67 -14.79 -16.64
CA VAL A 323 26.22 -14.89 -16.59
C VAL A 323 25.80 -16.18 -17.29
N ASP A 324 25.26 -17.11 -16.55
CA ASP A 324 24.81 -18.41 -17.05
C ASP A 324 23.27 -18.39 -17.02
N ILE A 325 22.64 -18.38 -18.20
CA ILE A 325 21.17 -18.41 -18.34
C ILE A 325 20.77 -19.84 -18.75
N THR A 326 19.82 -20.43 -18.03
CA THR A 326 19.22 -21.72 -18.38
C THR A 326 17.75 -21.49 -18.71
N THR A 327 17.38 -21.59 -19.99
CA THR A 327 15.98 -21.44 -20.41
C THR A 327 15.20 -22.72 -20.14
N ALA A 328 13.89 -22.59 -19.87
CA ALA A 328 12.99 -23.74 -19.80
C ALA A 328 12.63 -24.21 -21.23
N ALA A 329 12.33 -25.50 -21.36
CA ALA A 329 11.84 -26.04 -22.64
C ALA A 329 10.50 -25.46 -23.07
N THR A 330 9.75 -24.91 -22.11
CA THR A 330 8.45 -24.25 -22.31
C THR A 330 8.54 -22.75 -22.57
N ASP A 331 9.76 -22.17 -22.58
CA ASP A 331 9.92 -20.74 -22.85
C ASP A 331 9.54 -20.44 -24.30
N GLU A 332 8.65 -19.47 -24.48
CA GLU A 332 8.20 -19.05 -25.80
C GLU A 332 9.27 -18.21 -26.52
N PRO A 333 9.33 -18.30 -27.87
CA PRO A 333 10.20 -17.43 -28.65
C PRO A 333 9.88 -15.96 -28.44
N ALA A 334 10.76 -15.24 -27.75
CA ALA A 334 10.58 -13.82 -27.43
C ALA A 334 11.92 -13.19 -26.99
N GLN A 335 11.92 -11.87 -26.89
CA GLN A 335 12.97 -11.14 -26.21
C GLN A 335 12.69 -11.10 -24.71
N TYR A 336 13.65 -11.55 -23.92
CA TYR A 336 13.64 -11.53 -22.47
C TYR A 336 14.63 -10.50 -21.95
N SER A 337 14.33 -9.94 -20.77
CA SER A 337 15.27 -9.07 -20.07
C SER A 337 15.18 -9.22 -18.55
N ARG A 338 16.30 -9.04 -17.87
CA ARG A 338 16.41 -8.99 -16.40
C ARG A 338 17.41 -7.93 -15.98
N ILE A 339 17.23 -7.46 -14.77
CA ILE A 339 18.18 -6.53 -14.15
C ILE A 339 19.18 -7.34 -13.32
N MET A 340 20.44 -7.17 -13.65
CA MET A 340 21.57 -7.57 -12.81
C MET A 340 22.04 -6.37 -12.00
N THR A 341 22.15 -6.52 -10.69
CA THR A 341 22.66 -5.49 -9.79
C THR A 341 24.08 -5.83 -9.37
N LEU A 342 25.01 -4.92 -9.64
CA LEU A 342 26.39 -4.95 -9.15
C LEU A 342 26.50 -4.07 -7.91
N ILE A 343 27.09 -4.62 -6.84
CA ILE A 343 27.44 -3.89 -5.62
C ILE A 343 28.95 -3.88 -5.52
N THR A 344 29.52 -2.68 -5.40
CA THR A 344 30.98 -2.48 -5.41
C THR A 344 31.38 -1.50 -4.30
N ASN A 345 32.71 -1.37 -4.11
CA ASN A 345 33.28 -0.34 -3.24
C ASN A 345 33.53 1.01 -3.92
N ASP A 346 32.89 1.28 -5.06
CA ASP A 346 32.87 2.61 -5.68
C ASP A 346 31.94 3.53 -4.85
N PRO A 347 32.46 4.54 -4.16
CA PRO A 347 31.65 5.38 -3.28
C PRO A 347 30.69 6.32 -4.01
N ASN A 348 30.92 6.57 -5.31
CA ASN A 348 30.09 7.44 -6.14
C ASN A 348 28.91 6.67 -6.72
N THR A 349 29.13 5.42 -7.14
CA THR A 349 28.11 4.53 -7.69
C THR A 349 28.21 3.11 -7.10
N PRO A 350 27.95 2.95 -5.77
CA PRO A 350 28.17 1.67 -5.11
C PRO A 350 27.20 0.58 -5.58
N VAL A 351 26.08 0.96 -6.18
CA VAL A 351 25.06 0.06 -6.71
C VAL A 351 24.76 0.40 -8.15
N VAL A 352 25.00 -0.53 -9.04
CA VAL A 352 24.81 -0.35 -10.47
C VAL A 352 23.90 -1.42 -11.05
N ASN A 353 22.85 -0.99 -11.72
CA ASN A 353 21.94 -1.86 -12.44
C ASN A 353 22.36 -1.99 -13.91
N VAL A 354 22.46 -3.24 -14.36
CA VAL A 354 22.76 -3.60 -15.75
C VAL A 354 21.58 -4.41 -16.29
N LYS A 355 20.99 -3.97 -17.38
CA LYS A 355 19.92 -4.69 -18.07
C LYS A 355 20.52 -5.75 -18.98
N LEU A 356 20.23 -7.00 -18.69
CA LEU A 356 20.56 -8.16 -19.52
C LEU A 356 19.42 -8.41 -20.49
N ILE A 357 19.74 -8.62 -21.76
CA ILE A 357 18.77 -8.90 -22.82
C ILE A 357 19.20 -10.15 -23.56
N TRP A 358 18.28 -11.04 -23.87
CA TRP A 358 18.51 -12.20 -24.74
C TRP A 358 17.23 -12.55 -25.50
N ASN A 359 17.37 -13.30 -26.58
CA ASN A 359 16.25 -13.75 -27.39
C ASN A 359 16.17 -15.28 -27.33
N VAL A 360 15.02 -15.79 -26.89
CA VAL A 360 14.72 -17.21 -27.03
C VAL A 360 14.22 -17.45 -28.47
N VAL A 361 14.77 -18.47 -29.12
CA VAL A 361 14.39 -18.90 -30.48
C VAL A 361 13.95 -20.36 -30.46
N LYS A 362 13.22 -20.76 -31.51
CA LYS A 362 12.79 -22.16 -31.69
C LYS A 362 13.97 -23.09 -31.89
#